data_38ccb161b0c6746343e6c4866f52cade
#
_entry.id   38ccb161b0c6746343e6c4866f52cade
#
_cell.length_a   1.000
_cell.length_b   1.000
_cell.length_c   1.000
_cell.angle_alpha   90.00
_cell.angle_beta   90.00
_cell.angle_gamma   90.00
#
_symmetry.space_group_name_H-M   'P 1'
#
loop_
_entity.id
_entity.type
_entity.pdbx_description
1 polymer ?
#
loop_
_entity_poly.entity_id
_entity_poly.type
_entity_poly.pdbx_seq_one_letter_code
_entity_poly.pdbx_strand_id
1 'polypeptide(L)'
;MNAFEFHCPTKIICGEGSLHKLPVKIADRGVTKPLIVTDANLVKLGIAEQVFTPLREADVNYSLYDHVPPDSSLNVVNEVATLYREEKCDAWIALGGGSVIDTAKGAAASVSVGEKDFTDLQGSEILQDELDPLIAIPTTAGTGSEVTLVAVVADTENHAKLSYTSYRLVPHIAFLDPKLTASLPPRLTATTGIDALTHAIEAYTSIQKNPISDALAQQAISLISKNLALSCAEPGNLEARTNLALGSLLAGASFSNAMVGLIHAIGHSLGGLCHIPHGQAMMLLLPHCVHFNRTHGYHQGLYGELLSALKPNLDTARLTAAEKDALFETELFSLNDFFRRVYGVPTKLSEMGISRKELAAVAKQARYDGAALYNKQEITEEVAFTILEAAY
;
A
#
# COMPACT_ATOMS: atom_id res chain seq x y z
N MET A 1 -14.37 -19.85 -15.43
CA MET A 1 -13.76 -18.52 -15.14
C MET A 1 -14.90 -17.52 -15.26
N ASN A 2 -15.10 -16.68 -14.23
CA ASN A 2 -16.08 -15.60 -14.29
C ASN A 2 -15.55 -14.49 -15.21
N ALA A 3 -16.46 -13.68 -15.79
CA ALA A 3 -16.06 -12.46 -16.47
C ALA A 3 -15.35 -11.53 -15.46
N PHE A 4 -14.32 -10.83 -15.88
CA PHE A 4 -13.58 -9.89 -15.06
C PHE A 4 -13.13 -8.68 -15.88
N GLU A 5 -12.82 -7.59 -15.21
CA GLU A 5 -12.17 -6.41 -15.75
C GLU A 5 -10.80 -6.27 -15.10
N PHE A 6 -9.82 -5.78 -15.84
CA PHE A 6 -8.47 -5.51 -15.36
C PHE A 6 -8.01 -4.13 -15.85
N HIS A 7 -7.64 -3.24 -14.95
CA HIS A 7 -7.27 -1.88 -15.25
C HIS A 7 -5.93 -1.52 -14.60
N CYS A 8 -4.93 -1.14 -15.40
CA CYS A 8 -3.61 -0.70 -14.94
C CYS A 8 -2.99 0.25 -15.97
N PRO A 9 -3.47 1.50 -16.07
CA PRO A 9 -3.08 2.46 -17.12
C PRO A 9 -1.78 3.20 -16.81
N THR A 10 -1.25 3.10 -15.60
CA THR A 10 -0.09 3.86 -15.15
C THR A 10 1.15 3.57 -16.00
N LYS A 11 1.79 4.62 -16.51
CA LYS A 11 3.10 4.51 -17.15
C LYS A 11 4.19 4.40 -16.09
N ILE A 12 4.88 3.28 -16.04
CA ILE A 12 5.92 3.01 -15.05
C ILE A 12 7.29 3.36 -15.61
N ILE A 13 8.08 4.14 -14.86
CA ILE A 13 9.45 4.50 -15.17
C ILE A 13 10.30 4.06 -13.97
N CYS A 14 11.06 2.99 -14.15
CA CYS A 14 11.80 2.35 -13.08
C CYS A 14 13.30 2.36 -13.34
N GLY A 15 14.08 2.49 -12.27
CA GLY A 15 15.52 2.35 -12.25
C GLY A 15 16.23 3.56 -11.65
N GLU A 16 17.51 3.37 -11.34
CA GLU A 16 18.37 4.43 -10.79
C GLU A 16 18.45 5.61 -11.74
N GLY A 17 18.26 6.82 -11.21
CA GLY A 17 18.28 8.06 -11.97
C GLY A 17 17.07 8.27 -12.87
N SER A 18 16.00 7.49 -12.71
CA SER A 18 14.77 7.62 -13.52
C SER A 18 14.16 9.02 -13.42
N LEU A 19 14.34 9.70 -12.29
CA LEU A 19 13.82 11.06 -12.03
C LEU A 19 14.39 12.15 -12.96
N HIS A 20 15.54 11.94 -13.60
CA HIS A 20 16.03 12.88 -14.61
C HIS A 20 15.09 12.99 -15.82
N LYS A 21 14.20 12.02 -16.00
CA LYS A 21 13.17 12.04 -17.06
C LYS A 21 11.91 12.80 -16.65
N LEU A 22 11.76 13.20 -15.39
CA LEU A 22 10.54 13.82 -14.86
C LEU A 22 10.16 15.10 -15.64
N PRO A 23 11.07 16.10 -15.89
CA PRO A 23 10.69 17.30 -16.62
C PRO A 23 10.15 17.01 -18.03
N VAL A 24 10.77 16.07 -18.75
CA VAL A 24 10.30 15.68 -20.09
C VAL A 24 8.92 15.02 -20.00
N LYS A 25 8.69 14.18 -18.98
CA LYS A 25 7.42 13.44 -18.85
C LYS A 25 6.24 14.31 -18.46
N ILE A 26 6.45 15.36 -17.69
CA ILE A 26 5.40 16.34 -17.40
C ILE A 26 5.16 17.25 -18.62
N ALA A 27 6.22 17.67 -19.32
CA ALA A 27 6.11 18.45 -20.56
C ALA A 27 5.35 17.68 -21.67
N ASP A 28 5.61 16.38 -21.83
CA ASP A 28 4.87 15.49 -22.77
C ASP A 28 3.34 15.52 -22.51
N ARG A 29 2.90 15.96 -21.34
CA ARG A 29 1.48 16.10 -20.93
C ARG A 29 0.97 17.55 -20.94
N GLY A 30 1.79 18.49 -21.38
CA GLY A 30 1.44 19.91 -21.43
C GLY A 30 1.43 20.60 -20.06
N VAL A 31 2.01 19.98 -19.03
CA VAL A 31 2.08 20.53 -17.66
C VAL A 31 3.04 21.71 -17.62
N THR A 32 2.60 22.80 -17.00
CA THR A 32 3.36 24.06 -16.90
C THR A 32 3.72 24.42 -15.46
N LYS A 33 2.87 24.08 -14.49
CA LYS A 33 3.08 24.39 -13.07
C LYS A 33 2.50 23.28 -12.17
N PRO A 34 3.23 22.20 -11.90
CA PRO A 34 2.75 21.16 -10.99
C PRO A 34 2.76 21.62 -9.53
N LEU A 35 1.85 21.08 -8.71
CA LEU A 35 1.96 21.10 -7.25
C LEU A 35 2.69 19.84 -6.79
N ILE A 36 3.82 20.04 -6.10
CA ILE A 36 4.52 18.96 -5.42
C ILE A 36 3.92 18.80 -4.01
N VAL A 37 3.42 17.59 -3.73
CA VAL A 37 2.89 17.20 -2.42
C VAL A 37 3.87 16.24 -1.78
N THR A 38 4.36 16.56 -0.58
CA THR A 38 5.37 15.76 0.14
C THR A 38 5.25 15.94 1.66
N ASP A 39 6.17 15.38 2.43
CA ASP A 39 6.27 15.56 3.87
C ASP A 39 7.56 16.29 4.27
N ALA A 40 7.52 16.93 5.45
CA ALA A 40 8.63 17.73 5.96
C ALA A 40 9.92 16.91 6.22
N ASN A 41 9.81 15.60 6.49
CA ASN A 41 10.99 14.76 6.71
C ASN A 41 11.75 14.53 5.41
N LEU A 42 11.07 14.31 4.30
CA LEU A 42 11.71 14.12 2.99
C LEU A 42 12.44 15.38 2.55
N VAL A 43 11.86 16.56 2.83
CA VAL A 43 12.53 17.85 2.57
C VAL A 43 13.74 18.03 3.49
N LYS A 44 13.57 17.83 4.79
CA LYS A 44 14.65 17.98 5.78
C LYS A 44 15.83 17.04 5.56
N LEU A 45 15.57 15.82 5.10
CA LEU A 45 16.58 14.81 4.78
C LEU A 45 17.23 15.01 3.41
N GLY A 46 16.80 16.02 2.63
CA GLY A 46 17.31 16.29 1.29
C GLY A 46 16.86 15.28 0.22
N ILE A 47 15.95 14.36 0.55
CA ILE A 47 15.45 13.37 -0.41
C ILE A 47 14.63 14.06 -1.51
N ALA A 48 13.87 15.08 -1.14
CA ALA A 48 13.05 15.87 -2.08
C ALA A 48 13.89 16.60 -3.15
N GLU A 49 15.17 16.86 -2.89
CA GLU A 49 16.08 17.47 -3.86
C GLU A 49 16.27 16.61 -5.12
N GLN A 50 16.07 15.30 -5.03
CA GLN A 50 16.11 14.43 -6.20
C GLN A 50 14.97 14.72 -7.20
N VAL A 51 13.89 15.35 -6.74
CA VAL A 51 12.78 15.84 -7.58
C VAL A 51 12.94 17.32 -7.91
N PHE A 52 13.32 18.15 -6.93
CA PHE A 52 13.45 19.58 -7.11
C PHE A 52 14.56 19.96 -8.10
N THR A 53 15.70 19.29 -8.03
CA THR A 53 16.86 19.60 -8.87
C THR A 53 16.57 19.42 -10.36
N PRO A 54 16.05 18.27 -10.85
CA PRO A 54 15.72 18.13 -12.27
C PRO A 54 14.69 19.15 -12.76
N LEU A 55 13.71 19.53 -11.93
CA LEU A 55 12.72 20.53 -12.30
C LEU A 55 13.34 21.93 -12.43
N ARG A 56 14.21 22.32 -11.47
CA ARG A 56 14.93 23.61 -11.55
C ARG A 56 15.88 23.68 -12.74
N GLU A 57 16.61 22.61 -13.04
CA GLU A 57 17.52 22.53 -14.17
C GLU A 57 16.79 22.64 -15.52
N ALA A 58 15.51 22.27 -15.55
CA ALA A 58 14.67 22.38 -16.74
C ALA A 58 13.77 23.63 -16.74
N ASP A 59 14.02 24.63 -15.86
CA ASP A 59 13.23 25.86 -15.71
C ASP A 59 11.73 25.61 -15.50
N VAL A 60 11.33 24.48 -14.86
CA VAL A 60 9.94 24.18 -14.54
C VAL A 60 9.55 24.87 -13.25
N ASN A 61 8.58 25.79 -13.32
CA ASN A 61 7.98 26.39 -12.13
C ASN A 61 7.09 25.37 -11.43
N TYR A 62 7.13 25.31 -10.10
CA TYR A 62 6.27 24.45 -9.29
C TYR A 62 5.87 25.14 -8.00
N SER A 63 4.74 24.71 -7.42
CA SER A 63 4.37 25.01 -6.04
C SER A 63 4.64 23.80 -5.15
N LEU A 64 4.79 24.01 -3.83
CA LEU A 64 5.16 22.99 -2.87
C LEU A 64 4.21 22.99 -1.68
N TYR A 65 3.71 21.80 -1.32
CA TYR A 65 3.10 21.50 -0.03
C TYR A 65 3.92 20.38 0.63
N ASP A 66 4.60 20.67 1.74
CA ASP A 66 5.54 19.76 2.39
C ASP A 66 5.14 19.37 3.83
N HIS A 67 3.85 19.46 4.14
CA HIS A 67 3.33 19.27 5.50
C HIS A 67 2.38 18.07 5.63
N VAL A 68 2.40 17.10 4.70
CA VAL A 68 1.58 15.90 4.82
C VAL A 68 2.01 15.09 6.05
N PRO A 69 1.11 14.86 7.03
CA PRO A 69 1.43 14.05 8.19
C PRO A 69 1.39 12.54 7.87
N PRO A 70 2.00 11.69 8.72
CA PRO A 70 1.65 10.27 8.73
C PRO A 70 0.13 10.15 8.95
N ASP A 71 -0.53 9.23 8.22
CA ASP A 71 -2.00 9.12 8.17
C ASP A 71 -2.69 10.42 7.72
N SER A 72 -2.76 10.60 6.41
CA SER A 72 -3.41 11.76 5.80
C SER A 72 -4.85 11.94 6.26
N SER A 73 -5.28 13.21 6.43
CA SER A 73 -6.62 13.55 6.89
C SER A 73 -7.38 14.40 5.88
N LEU A 74 -8.71 14.44 6.03
CA LEU A 74 -9.59 15.30 5.22
C LEU A 74 -9.17 16.77 5.25
N ASN A 75 -8.74 17.28 6.41
CA ASN A 75 -8.28 18.66 6.54
C ASN A 75 -7.06 18.92 5.65
N VAL A 76 -6.09 18.00 5.65
CA VAL A 76 -4.88 18.12 4.81
C VAL A 76 -5.24 18.03 3.32
N VAL A 77 -6.16 17.15 2.94
CA VAL A 77 -6.66 17.06 1.56
C VAL A 77 -7.25 18.40 1.11
N ASN A 78 -8.07 19.03 1.96
CA ASN A 78 -8.70 20.32 1.66
C ASN A 78 -7.67 21.46 1.58
N GLU A 79 -6.66 21.49 2.46
CA GLU A 79 -5.57 22.47 2.41
C GLU A 79 -4.79 22.35 1.09
N VAL A 80 -4.43 21.12 0.69
CA VAL A 80 -3.70 20.85 -0.56
C VAL A 80 -4.53 21.21 -1.78
N ALA A 81 -5.83 20.90 -1.78
CA ALA A 81 -6.74 21.27 -2.86
C ALA A 81 -6.91 22.79 -2.98
N THR A 82 -6.94 23.51 -1.84
CA THR A 82 -7.01 24.96 -1.80
C THR A 82 -5.74 25.59 -2.39
N LEU A 83 -4.57 25.14 -1.93
CA LEU A 83 -3.28 25.63 -2.46
C LEU A 83 -3.16 25.40 -3.97
N TYR A 84 -3.61 24.24 -4.47
CA TYR A 84 -3.61 23.93 -5.91
C TYR A 84 -4.39 24.97 -6.72
N ARG A 85 -5.58 25.34 -6.26
CA ARG A 85 -6.43 26.32 -6.92
C ARG A 85 -5.84 27.74 -6.85
N GLU A 86 -5.35 28.17 -5.67
CA GLU A 86 -4.76 29.50 -5.44
C GLU A 86 -3.52 29.70 -6.29
N GLU A 87 -2.64 28.69 -6.35
CA GLU A 87 -1.40 28.70 -7.11
C GLU A 87 -1.60 28.44 -8.60
N LYS A 88 -2.85 28.13 -9.03
CA LYS A 88 -3.21 27.79 -10.41
C LYS A 88 -2.33 26.69 -11.00
N CYS A 89 -2.14 25.64 -10.22
CA CYS A 89 -1.40 24.47 -10.67
C CYS A 89 -2.22 23.67 -11.71
N ASP A 90 -1.53 22.87 -12.54
CA ASP A 90 -2.11 22.12 -13.65
C ASP A 90 -1.73 20.62 -13.62
N ALA A 91 -1.05 20.18 -12.58
CA ALA A 91 -0.71 18.78 -12.33
C ALA A 91 -0.31 18.54 -10.87
N TRP A 92 -0.22 17.27 -10.50
CA TRP A 92 0.17 16.76 -9.18
C TRP A 92 1.45 15.96 -9.27
N ILE A 93 2.40 16.21 -8.39
CA ILE A 93 3.56 15.36 -8.14
C ILE A 93 3.53 14.94 -6.69
N ALA A 94 3.17 13.68 -6.43
CA ALA A 94 3.13 13.09 -5.09
C ALA A 94 4.47 12.40 -4.81
N LEU A 95 5.32 13.02 -3.99
CA LEU A 95 6.61 12.49 -3.55
C LEU A 95 6.52 12.01 -2.12
N GLY A 96 6.39 10.70 -1.88
CA GLY A 96 6.27 10.17 -0.52
C GLY A 96 5.76 8.74 -0.46
N GLY A 97 5.39 8.30 0.72
CA GLY A 97 4.70 7.04 0.95
C GLY A 97 3.20 7.12 0.64
N GLY A 98 2.45 6.08 1.02
CA GLY A 98 1.01 5.99 0.81
C GLY A 98 0.24 7.22 1.28
N SER A 99 0.50 7.74 2.48
CA SER A 99 -0.17 8.94 3.02
C SER A 99 -0.05 10.14 2.08
N VAL A 100 1.12 10.37 1.49
CA VAL A 100 1.35 11.49 0.56
C VAL A 100 0.63 11.26 -0.76
N ILE A 101 0.72 10.04 -1.31
CA ILE A 101 0.08 9.72 -2.59
C ILE A 101 -1.44 9.77 -2.45
N ASP A 102 -1.99 9.26 -1.35
CA ASP A 102 -3.43 9.28 -1.08
C ASP A 102 -3.95 10.71 -0.80
N THR A 103 -3.14 11.56 -0.16
CA THR A 103 -3.45 13.01 -0.03
C THR A 103 -3.56 13.67 -1.41
N ALA A 104 -2.59 13.41 -2.29
CA ALA A 104 -2.60 13.99 -3.63
C ALA A 104 -3.79 13.48 -4.47
N LYS A 105 -4.12 12.18 -4.39
CA LYS A 105 -5.30 11.59 -5.00
C LYS A 105 -6.59 12.24 -4.48
N GLY A 106 -6.72 12.36 -3.16
CA GLY A 106 -7.88 12.99 -2.52
C GLY A 106 -8.01 14.46 -2.91
N ALA A 107 -6.91 15.22 -2.92
CA ALA A 107 -6.91 16.62 -3.31
C ALA A 107 -7.26 16.79 -4.81
N ALA A 108 -6.73 15.92 -5.69
CA ALA A 108 -7.07 15.91 -7.10
C ALA A 108 -8.56 15.62 -7.32
N ALA A 109 -9.13 14.66 -6.60
CA ALA A 109 -10.57 14.38 -6.62
C ALA A 109 -11.39 15.57 -6.12
N SER A 110 -10.99 16.20 -5.01
CA SER A 110 -11.66 17.40 -4.47
C SER A 110 -11.62 18.56 -5.45
N VAL A 111 -10.54 18.73 -6.19
CA VAL A 111 -10.44 19.78 -7.22
C VAL A 111 -11.37 19.49 -8.39
N SER A 112 -11.48 18.24 -8.85
CA SER A 112 -12.28 17.86 -10.03
C SER A 112 -13.79 18.02 -9.80
N VAL A 113 -14.29 17.83 -8.57
CA VAL A 113 -15.72 17.94 -8.26
C VAL A 113 -16.16 19.36 -7.88
N GLY A 114 -15.23 20.30 -7.81
CA GLY A 114 -15.51 21.72 -7.56
C GLY A 114 -15.92 22.01 -6.12
N GLU A 115 -17.18 22.47 -5.93
CA GLU A 115 -17.70 22.90 -4.62
C GLU A 115 -18.35 21.77 -3.80
N LYS A 116 -18.36 20.53 -4.31
CA LYS A 116 -18.90 19.38 -3.56
C LYS A 116 -18.00 19.05 -2.38
N ASP A 117 -18.59 18.62 -1.30
CA ASP A 117 -17.84 18.13 -0.16
C ASP A 117 -17.10 16.84 -0.56
N PHE A 118 -15.80 16.77 -0.27
CA PHE A 118 -14.99 15.59 -0.56
C PHE A 118 -15.53 14.35 0.16
N THR A 119 -16.17 14.50 1.33
CA THR A 119 -16.80 13.40 2.05
C THR A 119 -17.93 12.74 1.27
N ASP A 120 -18.63 13.48 0.40
CA ASP A 120 -19.69 12.94 -0.47
C ASP A 120 -19.15 11.99 -1.56
N LEU A 121 -17.83 11.97 -1.76
CA LEU A 121 -17.16 11.09 -2.72
C LEU A 121 -16.74 9.75 -2.12
N GLN A 122 -17.06 9.49 -0.84
CA GLN A 122 -16.78 8.20 -0.23
C GLN A 122 -17.52 7.07 -0.97
N GLY A 123 -16.81 5.99 -1.26
CA GLY A 123 -17.36 4.82 -1.94
C GLY A 123 -16.64 4.48 -3.24
N SER A 124 -17.38 3.91 -4.19
CA SER A 124 -16.82 3.39 -5.44
C SER A 124 -17.38 4.11 -6.66
N GLU A 125 -16.49 4.47 -7.60
CA GLU A 125 -16.81 5.02 -8.93
C GLU A 125 -17.69 6.30 -8.92
N ILE A 126 -17.48 7.18 -7.94
CA ILE A 126 -18.23 8.44 -7.82
C ILE A 126 -17.66 9.56 -8.69
N LEU A 127 -16.36 9.45 -9.06
CA LEU A 127 -15.71 10.43 -9.92
C LEU A 127 -16.07 10.18 -11.39
N GLN A 128 -16.66 11.22 -12.03
CA GLN A 128 -17.06 11.15 -13.43
C GLN A 128 -16.02 11.79 -14.36
N ASP A 129 -15.36 12.83 -13.88
CA ASP A 129 -14.41 13.62 -14.67
C ASP A 129 -12.99 13.06 -14.55
N GLU A 130 -12.17 13.25 -15.59
CA GLU A 130 -10.74 12.98 -15.55
C GLU A 130 -10.05 13.93 -14.58
N LEU A 131 -9.04 13.44 -13.87
CA LEU A 131 -8.21 14.27 -13.02
C LEU A 131 -7.08 14.90 -13.82
N ASP A 132 -6.61 16.05 -13.36
CA ASP A 132 -5.35 16.63 -13.85
C ASP A 132 -4.20 15.62 -13.68
N PRO A 133 -3.15 15.70 -14.54
CA PRO A 133 -2.07 14.72 -14.52
C PRO A 133 -1.52 14.48 -13.10
N LEU A 134 -1.57 13.24 -12.63
CA LEU A 134 -1.02 12.82 -11.35
C LEU A 134 0.21 11.94 -11.58
N ILE A 135 1.33 12.37 -11.03
CA ILE A 135 2.62 11.68 -11.07
C ILE A 135 2.94 11.22 -9.64
N ALA A 136 3.08 9.90 -9.45
CA ALA A 136 3.45 9.34 -8.17
C ALA A 136 4.94 8.95 -8.13
N ILE A 137 5.61 9.33 -7.05
CA ILE A 137 7.03 9.08 -6.80
C ILE A 137 7.14 8.47 -5.39
N PRO A 138 6.97 7.14 -5.26
CA PRO A 138 6.98 6.49 -3.96
C PRO A 138 8.37 6.50 -3.31
N THR A 139 8.40 6.77 -2.01
CA THR A 139 9.58 6.69 -1.16
C THR A 139 9.55 5.50 -0.22
N THR A 140 8.51 4.66 -0.31
CA THR A 140 8.33 3.39 0.40
C THR A 140 7.99 2.29 -0.60
N ALA A 141 8.28 1.05 -0.25
CA ALA A 141 7.88 -0.14 -1.02
C ALA A 141 6.87 -0.94 -0.17
N GLY A 142 5.60 -0.58 -0.26
CA GLY A 142 4.55 -1.14 0.60
C GLY A 142 3.16 -1.01 -0.01
N THR A 143 2.61 0.19 0.00
CA THR A 143 1.20 0.43 -0.33
C THR A 143 0.82 0.19 -1.79
N GLY A 144 1.78 0.33 -2.72
CA GLY A 144 1.48 0.27 -4.15
C GLY A 144 0.55 1.39 -4.64
N SER A 145 0.35 2.47 -3.85
CA SER A 145 -0.60 3.52 -4.17
C SER A 145 -0.30 4.22 -5.49
N GLU A 146 0.94 4.13 -5.99
CA GLU A 146 1.35 4.66 -7.29
C GLU A 146 0.68 4.00 -8.51
N VAL A 147 -0.02 2.87 -8.31
CA VAL A 147 -0.74 2.16 -9.39
C VAL A 147 -2.15 1.74 -9.01
N THR A 148 -2.66 2.18 -7.85
CA THR A 148 -3.95 1.73 -7.36
C THR A 148 -5.07 2.75 -7.58
N LEU A 149 -6.29 2.24 -7.68
CA LEU A 149 -7.52 3.02 -7.81
C LEU A 149 -8.09 3.49 -6.45
N VAL A 150 -7.39 3.21 -5.35
CA VAL A 150 -7.84 3.52 -3.98
C VAL A 150 -7.05 4.70 -3.42
N ALA A 151 -7.74 5.55 -2.65
CA ALA A 151 -7.15 6.49 -1.72
C ALA A 151 -7.81 6.32 -0.34
N VAL A 152 -7.00 6.25 0.71
CA VAL A 152 -7.48 6.12 2.09
C VAL A 152 -7.09 7.37 2.88
N VAL A 153 -8.11 8.07 3.42
CA VAL A 153 -7.94 9.33 4.14
C VAL A 153 -8.59 9.22 5.52
N ALA A 154 -7.92 9.72 6.55
CA ALA A 154 -8.48 9.72 7.89
C ALA A 154 -9.51 10.84 8.07
N ASP A 155 -10.67 10.49 8.59
CA ASP A 155 -11.61 11.42 9.20
C ASP A 155 -11.29 11.47 10.70
N THR A 156 -10.57 12.53 11.10
CA THR A 156 -10.09 12.68 12.47
C THR A 156 -11.21 13.06 13.43
N GLU A 157 -12.30 13.65 12.93
CA GLU A 157 -13.47 14.04 13.73
C GLU A 157 -14.30 12.81 14.12
N ASN A 158 -14.50 11.88 13.19
CA ASN A 158 -15.30 10.68 13.40
C ASN A 158 -14.45 9.44 13.75
N HIS A 159 -13.12 9.59 13.91
CA HIS A 159 -12.18 8.48 14.18
C HIS A 159 -12.33 7.32 13.18
N ALA A 160 -12.49 7.64 11.90
CA ALA A 160 -12.71 6.68 10.82
C ALA A 160 -11.65 6.82 9.73
N LYS A 161 -11.43 5.74 8.97
CA LYS A 161 -10.70 5.78 7.72
C LYS A 161 -11.71 5.71 6.57
N LEU A 162 -11.71 6.71 5.71
CA LEU A 162 -12.56 6.80 4.56
C LEU A 162 -11.81 6.28 3.34
N SER A 163 -12.43 5.34 2.63
CA SER A 163 -11.88 4.79 1.40
C SER A 163 -12.62 5.35 0.20
N TYR A 164 -11.87 5.84 -0.75
CA TYR A 164 -12.31 6.36 -2.04
C TYR A 164 -11.78 5.46 -3.12
N THR A 165 -12.65 4.93 -3.96
CA THR A 165 -12.29 3.97 -5.00
C THR A 165 -12.78 4.46 -6.35
N SER A 166 -11.87 4.75 -7.27
CA SER A 166 -12.22 5.09 -8.64
C SER A 166 -11.05 4.84 -9.60
N TYR A 167 -11.35 4.41 -10.80
CA TYR A 167 -10.37 4.31 -11.89
C TYR A 167 -9.70 5.68 -12.20
N ARG A 168 -10.37 6.79 -11.88
CA ARG A 168 -9.82 8.15 -12.06
C ARG A 168 -8.70 8.48 -11.08
N LEU A 169 -8.63 7.79 -9.92
CA LEU A 169 -7.58 7.99 -8.92
C LEU A 169 -6.25 7.33 -9.27
N VAL A 170 -6.22 6.49 -10.31
CA VAL A 170 -4.99 5.80 -10.70
C VAL A 170 -3.98 6.81 -11.25
N PRO A 171 -2.76 6.90 -10.67
CA PRO A 171 -1.76 7.83 -11.17
C PRO A 171 -1.40 7.59 -12.64
N HIS A 172 -1.19 8.66 -13.38
CA HIS A 172 -0.83 8.60 -14.79
C HIS A 172 0.59 8.10 -15.04
N ILE A 173 1.51 8.46 -14.15
CA ILE A 173 2.92 8.05 -14.22
C ILE A 173 3.39 7.70 -12.82
N ALA A 174 4.15 6.61 -12.70
CA ALA A 174 4.88 6.24 -11.51
C ALA A 174 6.39 6.21 -11.78
N PHE A 175 7.16 6.86 -10.93
CA PHE A 175 8.62 6.81 -10.95
C PHE A 175 9.13 5.97 -9.80
N LEU A 176 9.79 4.86 -10.08
CA LEU A 176 10.43 3.99 -9.09
C LEU A 176 11.95 4.19 -9.15
N ASP A 177 12.46 5.16 -8.40
CA ASP A 177 13.91 5.37 -8.26
C ASP A 177 14.37 4.77 -6.92
N PRO A 178 15.23 3.73 -6.91
CA PRO A 178 15.65 3.04 -5.69
C PRO A 178 16.39 3.95 -4.71
N LYS A 179 16.98 5.06 -5.17
CA LYS A 179 17.65 6.03 -4.31
C LYS A 179 16.70 6.67 -3.31
N LEU A 180 15.41 6.80 -3.65
CA LEU A 180 14.40 7.38 -2.77
C LEU A 180 14.06 6.48 -1.58
N THR A 181 14.27 5.17 -1.71
CA THR A 181 14.01 4.19 -0.64
C THR A 181 15.28 3.75 0.10
N ALA A 182 16.47 4.12 -0.39
CA ALA A 182 17.75 3.66 0.17
C ALA A 182 18.00 4.17 1.61
N SER A 183 17.44 5.31 1.98
CA SER A 183 17.57 5.87 3.34
C SER A 183 16.49 5.37 4.32
N LEU A 184 15.55 4.54 3.86
CA LEU A 184 14.46 4.06 4.69
C LEU A 184 15.00 3.13 5.79
N PRO A 185 14.65 3.39 7.09
CA PRO A 185 15.10 2.54 8.18
C PRO A 185 14.70 1.06 8.00
N PRO A 186 15.55 0.09 8.42
CA PRO A 186 15.25 -1.34 8.25
C PRO A 186 13.91 -1.78 8.81
N ARG A 187 13.50 -1.23 9.98
CA ARG A 187 12.18 -1.55 10.58
C ARG A 187 11.02 -1.11 9.69
N LEU A 188 11.12 0.09 9.12
CA LEU A 188 10.08 0.61 8.23
C LEU A 188 10.09 -0.14 6.90
N THR A 189 11.29 -0.47 6.37
CA THR A 189 11.43 -1.33 5.18
C THR A 189 10.76 -2.70 5.41
N ALA A 190 10.96 -3.31 6.60
CA ALA A 190 10.37 -4.60 6.93
C ALA A 190 8.84 -4.53 6.97
N THR A 191 8.27 -3.57 7.71
CA THR A 191 6.82 -3.47 7.88
C THR A 191 6.12 -3.09 6.58
N THR A 192 6.68 -2.19 5.77
CA THR A 192 6.10 -1.84 4.46
C THR A 192 6.23 -2.98 3.46
N GLY A 193 7.35 -3.71 3.46
CA GLY A 193 7.50 -4.88 2.58
C GLY A 193 6.58 -6.04 2.95
N ILE A 194 6.29 -6.25 4.25
CA ILE A 194 5.26 -7.21 4.68
C ILE A 194 3.85 -6.74 4.29
N ASP A 195 3.59 -5.44 4.32
CA ASP A 195 2.35 -4.87 3.79
C ASP A 195 2.16 -5.21 2.31
N ALA A 196 3.17 -4.97 1.47
CA ALA A 196 3.14 -5.39 0.07
C ALA A 196 2.97 -6.91 -0.11
N LEU A 197 3.60 -7.72 0.74
CA LEU A 197 3.41 -9.17 0.73
C LEU A 197 1.97 -9.55 1.07
N THR A 198 1.37 -8.86 2.05
CA THR A 198 -0.03 -9.06 2.45
C THR A 198 -0.99 -8.70 1.32
N HIS A 199 -0.77 -7.56 0.64
CA HIS A 199 -1.54 -7.18 -0.54
C HIS A 199 -1.54 -8.28 -1.62
N ALA A 200 -0.38 -8.83 -1.94
CA ALA A 200 -0.26 -9.89 -2.94
C ALA A 200 -0.96 -11.20 -2.51
N ILE A 201 -0.83 -11.59 -1.24
CA ILE A 201 -1.47 -12.80 -0.70
C ILE A 201 -2.99 -12.63 -0.69
N GLU A 202 -3.51 -11.49 -0.23
CA GLU A 202 -4.96 -11.26 -0.18
C GLU A 202 -5.57 -11.11 -1.58
N ALA A 203 -4.90 -10.42 -2.50
CA ALA A 203 -5.34 -10.37 -3.90
C ALA A 203 -5.45 -11.76 -4.53
N TYR A 204 -4.51 -12.66 -4.23
CA TYR A 204 -4.55 -14.04 -4.72
C TYR A 204 -5.67 -14.88 -4.09
N THR A 205 -6.07 -14.58 -2.87
CA THR A 205 -7.11 -15.31 -2.14
C THR A 205 -8.48 -14.64 -2.19
N SER A 206 -8.58 -13.45 -2.77
CA SER A 206 -9.82 -12.68 -2.94
C SER A 206 -10.86 -13.43 -3.78
N ILE A 207 -12.15 -13.16 -3.54
CA ILE A 207 -13.25 -13.66 -4.39
C ILE A 207 -13.27 -13.01 -5.78
N GLN A 208 -12.62 -11.84 -5.95
CA GLN A 208 -12.48 -11.13 -7.22
C GLN A 208 -11.18 -11.45 -7.97
N LYS A 209 -10.38 -12.41 -7.47
CA LYS A 209 -9.16 -12.84 -8.17
C LYS A 209 -9.40 -13.16 -9.63
N ASN A 210 -8.42 -12.87 -10.45
CA ASN A 210 -8.44 -13.18 -11.87
C ASN A 210 -7.04 -13.60 -12.35
N PRO A 211 -6.88 -14.24 -13.52
CA PRO A 211 -5.58 -14.76 -13.96
C PRO A 211 -4.47 -13.73 -14.09
N ILE A 212 -4.82 -12.45 -14.36
CA ILE A 212 -3.82 -11.39 -14.47
C ILE A 212 -3.38 -10.95 -13.06
N SER A 213 -4.33 -10.70 -12.15
CA SER A 213 -4.00 -10.38 -10.76
C SER A 213 -3.23 -11.50 -10.08
N ASP A 214 -3.56 -12.76 -10.35
CA ASP A 214 -2.86 -13.94 -9.82
C ASP A 214 -1.39 -13.97 -10.27
N ALA A 215 -1.12 -13.74 -11.54
CA ALA A 215 0.24 -13.71 -12.07
C ALA A 215 1.07 -12.56 -11.46
N LEU A 216 0.46 -11.38 -11.27
CA LEU A 216 1.10 -10.24 -10.63
C LEU A 216 1.36 -10.51 -9.15
N ALA A 217 0.41 -11.11 -8.41
CA ALA A 217 0.58 -11.49 -7.02
C ALA A 217 1.73 -12.48 -6.82
N GLN A 218 1.81 -13.54 -7.63
CA GLN A 218 2.89 -14.51 -7.55
C GLN A 218 4.25 -13.88 -7.83
N GLN A 219 4.35 -13.02 -8.83
CA GLN A 219 5.60 -12.32 -9.13
C GLN A 219 5.96 -11.32 -8.01
N ALA A 220 4.99 -10.61 -7.45
CA ALA A 220 5.18 -9.72 -6.31
C ALA A 220 5.76 -10.49 -5.10
N ILE A 221 5.14 -11.60 -4.71
CA ILE A 221 5.62 -12.46 -3.62
C ILE A 221 7.06 -12.90 -3.88
N SER A 222 7.40 -13.33 -5.10
CA SER A 222 8.75 -13.75 -5.47
C SER A 222 9.78 -12.63 -5.35
N LEU A 223 9.47 -11.42 -5.79
CA LEU A 223 10.38 -10.27 -5.69
C LEU A 223 10.55 -9.82 -4.23
N ILE A 224 9.45 -9.72 -3.48
CA ILE A 224 9.47 -9.30 -2.08
C ILE A 224 10.26 -10.30 -1.23
N SER A 225 9.96 -11.60 -1.34
CA SER A 225 10.59 -12.64 -0.53
C SER A 225 12.10 -12.72 -0.72
N LYS A 226 12.59 -12.47 -1.93
CA LYS A 226 14.04 -12.49 -2.25
C LYS A 226 14.76 -11.23 -1.80
N ASN A 227 14.08 -10.09 -1.77
CA ASN A 227 14.76 -8.79 -1.64
C ASN A 227 14.46 -8.06 -0.33
N LEU A 228 13.41 -8.42 0.42
CA LEU A 228 13.01 -7.70 1.63
C LEU A 228 14.08 -7.76 2.72
N ALA A 229 14.52 -8.96 3.10
CA ALA A 229 15.56 -9.12 4.11
C ALA A 229 16.90 -8.48 3.67
N LEU A 230 17.24 -8.60 2.39
CA LEU A 230 18.45 -7.99 1.82
C LEU A 230 18.36 -6.45 1.83
N SER A 231 17.21 -5.86 1.47
CA SER A 231 16.99 -4.41 1.54
C SER A 231 17.05 -3.87 2.97
N CYS A 232 16.70 -4.69 3.98
CA CYS A 232 16.84 -4.31 5.39
C CYS A 232 18.30 -4.40 5.85
N ALA A 233 19.03 -5.42 5.43
CA ALA A 233 20.43 -5.65 5.83
C ALA A 233 21.40 -4.71 5.12
N GLU A 234 21.15 -4.41 3.86
CA GLU A 234 21.95 -3.59 2.96
C GLU A 234 21.09 -2.45 2.38
N PRO A 235 20.78 -1.40 3.14
CA PRO A 235 19.89 -0.33 2.66
C PRO A 235 20.35 0.35 1.36
N GLY A 236 21.66 0.41 1.13
CA GLY A 236 22.29 0.96 -0.09
C GLY A 236 22.31 0.00 -1.29
N ASN A 237 21.81 -1.22 -1.18
CA ASN A 237 21.73 -2.18 -2.29
C ASN A 237 20.58 -1.78 -3.23
N LEU A 238 20.90 -0.96 -4.24
CA LEU A 238 19.92 -0.38 -5.15
C LEU A 238 19.19 -1.43 -6.00
N GLU A 239 19.82 -2.56 -6.31
CA GLU A 239 19.17 -3.66 -7.02
C GLU A 239 18.08 -4.30 -6.15
N ALA A 240 18.39 -4.62 -4.88
CA ALA A 240 17.41 -5.15 -3.95
C ALA A 240 16.26 -4.15 -3.71
N ARG A 241 16.57 -2.85 -3.59
CA ARG A 241 15.55 -1.78 -3.45
C ARG A 241 14.67 -1.67 -4.69
N THR A 242 15.25 -1.74 -5.90
CA THR A 242 14.50 -1.74 -7.16
C THR A 242 13.54 -2.93 -7.21
N ASN A 243 14.03 -4.13 -6.91
CA ASN A 243 13.23 -5.34 -6.94
C ASN A 243 12.12 -5.32 -5.87
N LEU A 244 12.39 -4.77 -4.68
CA LEU A 244 11.39 -4.61 -3.62
C LEU A 244 10.31 -3.59 -4.04
N ALA A 245 10.69 -2.46 -4.64
CA ALA A 245 9.75 -1.46 -5.16
C ALA A 245 8.88 -2.03 -6.28
N LEU A 246 9.48 -2.81 -7.21
CA LEU A 246 8.72 -3.52 -8.25
C LEU A 246 7.77 -4.56 -7.63
N GLY A 247 8.20 -5.30 -6.61
CA GLY A 247 7.34 -6.23 -5.88
C GLY A 247 6.14 -5.53 -5.25
N SER A 248 6.35 -4.38 -4.61
CA SER A 248 5.28 -3.53 -4.06
C SER A 248 4.32 -3.03 -5.14
N LEU A 249 4.84 -2.52 -6.25
CA LEU A 249 4.03 -2.06 -7.38
C LEU A 249 3.18 -3.20 -7.96
N LEU A 250 3.76 -4.39 -8.18
CA LEU A 250 3.01 -5.53 -8.70
C LEU A 250 1.94 -6.01 -7.73
N ALA A 251 2.20 -5.99 -6.41
CA ALA A 251 1.19 -6.24 -5.38
C ALA A 251 0.07 -5.20 -5.45
N GLY A 252 0.43 -3.92 -5.61
CA GLY A 252 -0.50 -2.80 -5.82
C GLY A 252 -1.41 -3.02 -7.04
N ALA A 253 -0.82 -3.32 -8.19
CA ALA A 253 -1.58 -3.61 -9.42
C ALA A 253 -2.46 -4.85 -9.30
N SER A 254 -2.02 -5.87 -8.55
CA SER A 254 -2.80 -7.07 -8.28
C SER A 254 -4.03 -6.75 -7.44
N PHE A 255 -3.84 -6.16 -6.24
CA PHE A 255 -4.97 -5.90 -5.35
C PHE A 255 -5.89 -4.78 -5.86
N SER A 256 -5.40 -3.85 -6.63
CA SER A 256 -6.23 -2.85 -7.30
C SER A 256 -7.30 -3.47 -8.23
N ASN A 257 -7.09 -4.71 -8.67
CA ASN A 257 -7.96 -5.46 -9.56
C ASN A 257 -8.58 -6.72 -8.93
N ALA A 258 -8.24 -7.04 -7.70
CA ALA A 258 -8.76 -8.20 -6.97
C ALA A 258 -9.23 -7.87 -5.56
N MET A 259 -8.90 -6.68 -5.06
CA MET A 259 -9.14 -6.19 -3.72
C MET A 259 -8.39 -6.99 -2.63
N VAL A 260 -8.50 -6.52 -1.39
CA VAL A 260 -7.93 -7.13 -0.19
C VAL A 260 -9.04 -7.71 0.68
N GLY A 261 -8.73 -8.37 1.79
CA GLY A 261 -9.72 -9.11 2.57
C GLY A 261 -9.56 -8.98 4.09
N LEU A 262 -9.54 -10.14 4.76
CA LEU A 262 -9.59 -10.30 6.22
C LEU A 262 -8.49 -9.56 6.96
N ILE A 263 -7.26 -9.61 6.45
CA ILE A 263 -6.09 -9.01 7.12
C ILE A 263 -6.23 -7.50 7.14
N HIS A 264 -6.56 -6.91 5.99
CA HIS A 264 -6.76 -5.47 5.87
C HIS A 264 -8.00 -5.00 6.63
N ALA A 265 -9.10 -5.74 6.64
CA ALA A 265 -10.30 -5.37 7.40
C ALA A 265 -10.02 -5.23 8.91
N ILE A 266 -9.26 -6.19 9.49
CA ILE A 266 -8.85 -6.11 10.89
C ILE A 266 -7.78 -5.03 11.08
N GLY A 267 -6.82 -4.92 10.16
CA GLY A 267 -5.70 -3.98 10.23
C GLY A 267 -6.11 -2.52 10.13
N HIS A 268 -7.08 -2.18 9.28
CA HIS A 268 -7.65 -0.83 9.20
C HIS A 268 -8.32 -0.44 10.52
N SER A 269 -9.04 -1.38 11.13
CA SER A 269 -9.68 -1.17 12.43
C SER A 269 -8.65 -0.97 13.56
N LEU A 270 -7.53 -1.71 13.55
CA LEU A 270 -6.40 -1.49 14.45
C LEU A 270 -5.76 -0.11 14.25
N GLY A 271 -5.56 0.30 13.01
CA GLY A 271 -5.05 1.62 12.69
C GLY A 271 -5.97 2.75 13.15
N GLY A 272 -7.27 2.63 12.88
CA GLY A 272 -8.27 3.64 13.22
C GLY A 272 -8.51 3.80 14.72
N LEU A 273 -8.62 2.69 15.47
CA LEU A 273 -8.97 2.71 16.88
C LEU A 273 -7.76 2.73 17.82
N CYS A 274 -6.67 2.06 17.45
CA CYS A 274 -5.49 1.88 18.31
C CYS A 274 -4.25 2.62 17.79
N HIS A 275 -4.36 3.35 16.68
CA HIS A 275 -3.28 4.13 16.06
C HIS A 275 -2.02 3.31 15.75
N ILE A 276 -2.19 2.02 15.40
CA ILE A 276 -1.10 1.16 14.96
C ILE A 276 -0.72 1.54 13.53
N PRO A 277 0.58 1.77 13.24
CA PRO A 277 1.03 2.00 11.87
C PRO A 277 0.60 0.85 10.94
N HIS A 278 0.08 1.19 9.76
CA HIS A 278 -0.56 0.24 8.85
C HIS A 278 0.29 -1.01 8.55
N GLY A 279 1.52 -0.85 8.07
CA GLY A 279 2.39 -2.00 7.78
C GLY A 279 2.75 -2.83 9.04
N GLN A 280 2.76 -2.21 10.23
CA GLN A 280 2.92 -2.93 11.49
C GLN A 280 1.68 -3.79 11.80
N ALA A 281 0.48 -3.27 11.55
CA ALA A 281 -0.76 -4.05 11.71
C ALA A 281 -0.79 -5.26 10.75
N MET A 282 -0.40 -5.07 9.48
CA MET A 282 -0.29 -6.17 8.52
C MET A 282 0.69 -7.24 8.99
N MET A 283 1.85 -6.85 9.48
CA MET A 283 2.85 -7.79 9.99
C MET A 283 2.35 -8.59 11.19
N LEU A 284 1.62 -7.95 12.11
CA LEU A 284 1.05 -8.62 13.27
C LEU A 284 -0.04 -9.63 12.87
N LEU A 285 -0.84 -9.32 11.88
CA LEU A 285 -2.05 -10.09 11.54
C LEU A 285 -1.82 -11.18 10.50
N LEU A 286 -0.92 -10.96 9.52
CA LEU A 286 -0.74 -11.83 8.37
C LEU A 286 -0.65 -13.33 8.71
N PRO A 287 0.28 -13.82 9.57
CA PRO A 287 0.40 -15.25 9.83
C PRO A 287 -0.82 -15.80 10.59
N HIS A 288 -1.44 -15.00 11.47
CA HIS A 288 -2.60 -15.43 12.26
C HIS A 288 -3.87 -15.55 11.40
N CYS A 289 -4.08 -14.64 10.45
CA CYS A 289 -5.19 -14.73 9.50
C CYS A 289 -5.02 -15.92 8.55
N VAL A 290 -3.79 -16.17 8.06
CA VAL A 290 -3.50 -17.35 7.23
C VAL A 290 -3.71 -18.64 8.03
N HIS A 291 -3.27 -18.69 9.30
CA HIS A 291 -3.53 -19.79 10.20
C HIS A 291 -5.03 -20.06 10.39
N PHE A 292 -5.79 -19.01 10.67
CA PHE A 292 -7.24 -19.09 10.82
C PHE A 292 -7.91 -19.65 9.56
N ASN A 293 -7.62 -19.06 8.41
CA ASN A 293 -8.18 -19.50 7.13
C ASN A 293 -7.87 -20.98 6.84
N ARG A 294 -6.63 -21.40 7.02
CA ARG A 294 -6.20 -22.78 6.79
C ARG A 294 -6.90 -23.77 7.73
N THR A 295 -6.94 -23.48 9.03
CA THR A 295 -7.49 -24.38 10.04
C THR A 295 -9.02 -24.51 9.97
N HIS A 296 -9.70 -23.51 9.41
CA HIS A 296 -11.14 -23.53 9.18
C HIS A 296 -11.53 -23.95 7.75
N GLY A 297 -10.57 -24.42 6.95
CA GLY A 297 -10.82 -24.96 5.62
C GLY A 297 -11.08 -23.90 4.54
N TYR A 298 -10.74 -22.63 4.80
CA TYR A 298 -10.80 -21.59 3.80
C TYR A 298 -9.53 -21.55 2.95
N HIS A 299 -9.66 -21.21 1.68
CA HIS A 299 -8.55 -21.09 0.72
C HIS A 299 -7.68 -22.35 0.57
N GLN A 300 -8.27 -23.56 0.76
CA GLN A 300 -7.54 -24.83 0.66
C GLN A 300 -6.77 -24.95 -0.65
N GLY A 301 -5.47 -25.20 -0.56
CA GLY A 301 -4.53 -25.34 -1.67
C GLY A 301 -3.99 -24.02 -2.23
N LEU A 302 -4.67 -22.88 -2.03
CA LEU A 302 -4.23 -21.59 -2.60
C LEU A 302 -2.93 -21.07 -1.97
N TYR A 303 -2.76 -21.24 -0.68
CA TYR A 303 -1.50 -20.87 -0.03
C TYR A 303 -0.33 -21.73 -0.49
N GLY A 304 -0.58 -23.01 -0.72
CA GLY A 304 0.41 -23.94 -1.26
C GLY A 304 0.85 -23.61 -2.69
N GLU A 305 -0.04 -23.01 -3.50
CA GLU A 305 0.30 -22.50 -4.83
C GLU A 305 1.28 -21.32 -4.77
N LEU A 306 1.19 -20.49 -3.71
CA LEU A 306 2.10 -19.36 -3.47
C LEU A 306 3.45 -19.76 -2.87
N LEU A 307 3.58 -20.99 -2.34
CA LEU A 307 4.78 -21.42 -1.63
C LEU A 307 6.03 -21.37 -2.51
N SER A 308 5.93 -21.70 -3.79
CA SER A 308 7.05 -21.65 -4.72
C SER A 308 7.52 -20.22 -5.01
N ALA A 309 6.62 -19.24 -4.96
CA ALA A 309 6.96 -17.83 -5.08
C ALA A 309 7.64 -17.31 -3.80
N LEU A 310 7.15 -17.72 -2.63
CA LEU A 310 7.72 -17.36 -1.32
C LEU A 310 9.10 -18.02 -1.07
N LYS A 311 9.25 -19.29 -1.46
CA LYS A 311 10.46 -20.12 -1.23
C LYS A 311 10.84 -20.90 -2.49
N PRO A 312 11.42 -20.24 -3.49
CA PRO A 312 11.67 -20.85 -4.82
C PRO A 312 12.66 -22.02 -4.80
N ASN A 313 13.50 -22.11 -3.77
CA ASN A 313 14.52 -23.16 -3.66
C ASN A 313 14.04 -24.38 -2.85
N LEU A 314 12.78 -24.38 -2.41
CA LEU A 314 12.21 -25.46 -1.61
C LEU A 314 11.69 -26.58 -2.52
N ASP A 315 12.16 -27.82 -2.32
CA ASP A 315 11.58 -28.97 -3.02
C ASP A 315 10.24 -29.34 -2.40
N THR A 316 9.18 -29.04 -3.12
CA THR A 316 7.79 -29.27 -2.72
C THR A 316 7.10 -30.35 -3.53
N ALA A 317 7.83 -31.07 -4.41
CA ALA A 317 7.25 -32.01 -5.37
C ALA A 317 6.50 -33.19 -4.70
N ARG A 318 6.92 -33.58 -3.50
CA ARG A 318 6.32 -34.70 -2.74
C ARG A 318 5.26 -34.27 -1.75
N LEU A 319 5.05 -32.99 -1.55
CA LEU A 319 4.08 -32.45 -0.57
C LEU A 319 2.68 -32.43 -1.15
N THR A 320 1.72 -32.84 -0.34
CA THR A 320 0.28 -32.63 -0.60
C THR A 320 -0.08 -31.14 -0.56
N ALA A 321 -1.23 -30.76 -1.09
CA ALA A 321 -1.72 -29.37 -1.04
C ALA A 321 -1.83 -28.88 0.43
N ALA A 322 -2.34 -29.71 1.33
CA ALA A 322 -2.47 -29.37 2.75
C ALA A 322 -1.11 -29.16 3.45
N GLU A 323 -0.10 -29.97 3.11
CA GLU A 323 1.25 -29.81 3.64
C GLU A 323 1.92 -28.55 3.10
N LYS A 324 1.66 -28.20 1.83
CA LYS A 324 2.15 -26.93 1.25
C LYS A 324 1.50 -25.72 1.91
N ASP A 325 0.18 -25.76 2.18
CA ASP A 325 -0.53 -24.69 2.91
C ASP A 325 0.04 -24.52 4.32
N ALA A 326 0.29 -25.63 5.04
CA ALA A 326 0.87 -25.59 6.39
C ALA A 326 2.30 -25.06 6.39
N LEU A 327 3.08 -25.41 5.38
CA LEU A 327 4.46 -24.93 5.23
C LEU A 327 4.49 -23.43 4.87
N PHE A 328 3.58 -22.96 4.00
CA PHE A 328 3.45 -21.53 3.70
C PHE A 328 3.19 -20.71 4.97
N GLU A 329 2.24 -21.15 5.80
CA GLU A 329 1.97 -20.52 7.10
C GLU A 329 3.22 -20.51 8.00
N THR A 330 3.93 -21.64 8.11
CA THR A 330 5.16 -21.75 8.91
C THR A 330 6.22 -20.74 8.45
N GLU A 331 6.36 -20.53 7.14
CA GLU A 331 7.30 -19.57 6.58
C GLU A 331 6.92 -18.12 6.90
N LEU A 332 5.63 -17.79 6.98
CA LEU A 332 5.18 -16.45 7.39
C LEU A 332 5.50 -16.18 8.88
N PHE A 333 5.26 -17.15 9.78
CA PHE A 333 5.67 -17.02 11.18
C PHE A 333 7.20 -16.91 11.31
N SER A 334 7.95 -17.68 10.54
CA SER A 334 9.42 -17.65 10.53
C SER A 334 9.95 -16.29 10.05
N LEU A 335 9.29 -15.68 9.07
CA LEU A 335 9.63 -14.36 8.56
C LEU A 335 9.40 -13.27 9.62
N ASN A 336 8.27 -13.30 10.31
CA ASN A 336 7.98 -12.39 11.41
C ASN A 336 8.99 -12.54 12.56
N ASP A 337 9.31 -13.78 12.96
CA ASP A 337 10.30 -14.04 14.00
C ASP A 337 11.70 -13.57 13.60
N PHE A 338 12.09 -13.70 12.32
CA PHE A 338 13.32 -13.13 11.80
C PHE A 338 13.37 -11.61 12.00
N PHE A 339 12.35 -10.86 11.57
CA PHE A 339 12.32 -9.41 11.72
C PHE A 339 12.26 -8.96 13.19
N ARG A 340 11.57 -9.73 14.03
CA ARG A 340 11.57 -9.51 15.48
C ARG A 340 12.97 -9.64 16.07
N ARG A 341 13.66 -10.73 15.80
CA ARG A 341 15.00 -11.01 16.38
C ARG A 341 16.07 -10.06 15.86
N VAL A 342 16.05 -9.75 14.57
CA VAL A 342 17.14 -8.98 13.94
C VAL A 342 16.91 -7.47 14.09
N TYR A 343 15.69 -7.01 13.94
CA TYR A 343 15.39 -5.59 13.90
C TYR A 343 14.49 -5.10 15.05
N GLY A 344 14.08 -5.99 15.95
CA GLY A 344 13.22 -5.65 17.09
C GLY A 344 11.82 -5.19 16.69
N VAL A 345 11.29 -5.67 15.55
CA VAL A 345 9.94 -5.34 15.12
C VAL A 345 8.95 -6.11 16.00
N PRO A 346 7.93 -5.45 16.61
CA PRO A 346 6.92 -6.14 17.39
C PRO A 346 6.14 -7.17 16.58
N THR A 347 5.85 -8.32 17.17
CA THR A 347 5.08 -9.40 16.54
C THR A 347 3.85 -9.83 17.34
N LYS A 348 3.52 -9.08 18.41
CA LYS A 348 2.34 -9.27 19.24
C LYS A 348 1.63 -7.95 19.50
N LEU A 349 0.30 -7.98 19.53
CA LEU A 349 -0.52 -6.80 19.84
C LEU A 349 -0.22 -6.25 21.24
N SER A 350 0.06 -7.11 22.21
CA SER A 350 0.45 -6.71 23.57
C SER A 350 1.77 -5.92 23.62
N GLU A 351 2.70 -6.19 22.70
CA GLU A 351 3.96 -5.44 22.57
C GLU A 351 3.75 -4.01 22.04
N MET A 352 2.58 -3.76 21.43
CA MET A 352 2.16 -2.44 20.93
C MET A 352 1.35 -1.63 21.95
N GLY A 353 1.19 -2.15 23.16
CA GLY A 353 0.45 -1.47 24.24
C GLY A 353 -1.07 -1.59 24.13
N ILE A 354 -1.58 -2.42 23.21
CA ILE A 354 -3.01 -2.66 23.06
C ILE A 354 -3.51 -3.50 24.24
N SER A 355 -4.61 -3.10 24.85
CA SER A 355 -5.27 -3.86 25.89
C SER A 355 -6.27 -4.86 25.32
N ARG A 356 -6.55 -5.96 26.05
CA ARG A 356 -7.58 -6.94 25.65
C ARG A 356 -8.98 -6.32 25.50
N LYS A 357 -9.25 -5.19 26.19
CA LYS A 357 -10.55 -4.49 26.06
C LYS A 357 -10.73 -3.85 24.69
N GLU A 358 -9.63 -3.38 24.09
CA GLU A 358 -9.65 -2.75 22.77
C GLU A 358 -9.88 -3.78 21.66
N LEU A 359 -9.47 -5.06 21.85
CA LEU A 359 -9.67 -6.11 20.85
C LEU A 359 -11.13 -6.30 20.46
N ALA A 360 -12.06 -6.19 21.42
CA ALA A 360 -13.49 -6.32 21.14
C ALA A 360 -14.02 -5.16 20.28
N ALA A 361 -13.55 -3.93 20.51
CA ALA A 361 -13.91 -2.77 19.70
C ALA A 361 -13.37 -2.91 18.28
N VAL A 362 -12.11 -3.34 18.13
CA VAL A 362 -11.47 -3.61 16.83
C VAL A 362 -12.23 -4.69 16.07
N ALA A 363 -12.56 -5.81 16.73
CA ALA A 363 -13.29 -6.92 16.12
C ALA A 363 -14.69 -6.49 15.61
N LYS A 364 -15.39 -5.69 16.41
CA LYS A 364 -16.69 -5.13 16.03
C LYS A 364 -16.58 -4.22 14.82
N GLN A 365 -15.54 -3.38 14.73
CA GLN A 365 -15.34 -2.44 13.63
C GLN A 365 -14.94 -3.15 12.33
N ALA A 366 -14.10 -4.19 12.40
CA ALA A 366 -13.56 -4.91 11.25
C ALA A 366 -14.63 -5.47 10.30
N ARG A 367 -15.79 -5.87 10.82
CA ARG A 367 -16.90 -6.38 10.01
C ARG A 367 -17.52 -5.35 9.05
N TYR A 368 -17.32 -4.06 9.33
CA TYR A 368 -17.87 -2.96 8.51
C TYR A 368 -16.84 -2.37 7.55
N ASP A 369 -15.62 -2.87 7.55
CA ASP A 369 -14.59 -2.44 6.61
C ASP A 369 -14.91 -2.90 5.19
N GLY A 370 -14.63 -2.06 4.19
CA GLY A 370 -14.88 -2.38 2.79
C GLY A 370 -14.14 -3.62 2.29
N ALA A 371 -12.97 -3.93 2.86
CA ALA A 371 -12.20 -5.13 2.53
C ALA A 371 -12.93 -6.43 2.90
N ALA A 372 -13.83 -6.39 3.88
CA ALA A 372 -14.62 -7.55 4.29
C ALA A 372 -15.49 -8.13 3.16
N LEU A 373 -15.89 -7.29 2.20
CA LEU A 373 -16.73 -7.69 1.06
C LEU A 373 -16.03 -8.64 0.08
N TYR A 374 -14.70 -8.65 0.07
CA TYR A 374 -13.90 -9.40 -0.90
C TYR A 374 -13.27 -10.66 -0.30
N ASN A 375 -13.48 -10.90 0.99
CA ASN A 375 -13.03 -12.11 1.66
C ASN A 375 -14.01 -13.26 1.38
N LYS A 376 -13.50 -14.47 1.18
CA LYS A 376 -14.34 -15.66 0.92
C LYS A 376 -15.24 -16.00 2.09
N GLN A 377 -14.74 -15.80 3.31
CA GLN A 377 -15.49 -15.99 4.54
C GLN A 377 -16.07 -14.66 5.01
N GLU A 378 -17.28 -14.68 5.54
CA GLU A 378 -17.85 -13.54 6.25
C GLU A 378 -16.99 -13.20 7.48
N ILE A 379 -16.62 -11.93 7.59
CA ILE A 379 -15.83 -11.41 8.72
C ILE A 379 -16.82 -11.01 9.83
N THR A 380 -17.12 -11.95 10.72
CA THR A 380 -17.92 -11.69 11.91
C THR A 380 -17.05 -11.13 13.04
N GLU A 381 -17.68 -10.52 14.04
CA GLU A 381 -16.99 -10.07 15.25
C GLU A 381 -16.23 -11.22 15.95
N GLU A 382 -16.81 -12.42 15.98
CA GLU A 382 -16.21 -13.62 16.57
C GLU A 382 -14.94 -14.05 15.81
N VAL A 383 -14.99 -14.05 14.48
CA VAL A 383 -13.83 -14.36 13.61
C VAL A 383 -12.70 -13.38 13.86
N ALA A 384 -12.99 -12.08 13.79
CA ALA A 384 -11.99 -11.04 14.00
C ALA A 384 -11.40 -11.10 15.43
N PHE A 385 -12.26 -11.32 16.46
CA PHE A 385 -11.81 -11.42 17.83
C PHE A 385 -10.91 -12.65 18.07
N THR A 386 -11.24 -13.80 17.49
CA THR A 386 -10.41 -15.03 17.58
C THR A 386 -9.01 -14.79 17.01
N ILE A 387 -8.90 -14.10 15.88
CA ILE A 387 -7.61 -13.79 15.25
C ILE A 387 -6.83 -12.79 16.11
N LEU A 388 -7.48 -11.74 16.62
CA LEU A 388 -6.86 -10.74 17.48
C LEU A 388 -6.34 -11.35 18.80
N GLU A 389 -7.08 -12.27 19.42
CA GLU A 389 -6.61 -13.00 20.60
C GLU A 389 -5.39 -13.88 20.27
N ALA A 390 -5.36 -14.51 19.11
CA ALA A 390 -4.20 -15.30 18.67
C ALA A 390 -2.95 -14.44 18.40
N ALA A 391 -3.16 -13.18 17.99
CA ALA A 391 -2.07 -12.22 17.73
C ALA A 391 -1.64 -11.44 19.00
N TYR A 392 -2.32 -11.60 20.14
CA TYR A 392 -2.06 -10.90 21.40
C TYR A 392 -0.90 -11.54 22.17
#